data_54684b49b3b1e4b343ecbfcd1c2f8cad
#
_entry.id   54684b49b3b1e4b343ecbfcd1c2f8cad
#
_cell.length_a   1.000
_cell.length_b   1.000
_cell.length_c   1.000
_cell.angle_alpha   90.00
_cell.angle_beta   90.00
_cell.angle_gamma   90.00
#
_symmetry.space_group_name_H-M   'P 1'
#
loop_
_entity.id
_entity.type
_entity.pdbx_description
1 polymer ?
#
loop_
_entity_poly.entity_id
_entity_poly.type
_entity_poly.pdbx_seq_one_letter_code
_entity_poly.pdbx_strand_id
1 'polypeptide(L)'
;ESRKVKLAVIGGDGIGPEVTAEALKVLNTVRNDIETTDYDLGARRYLKNGELLTDADLASLREHDAILLGAIGAPGDVPPGVLERGLLLKMRFALDHHVNLRPAKLYPTSTSPLANPGEIDFVVVREGTEGLYCGNGGTLREGTPHEVASEVSQNTRYGVERVVRDAF
;
A
#
# COMPACT_ATOMS: atom_id res chain seq x y z
N GLU A 1 -23.30 -16.49 18.37
CA GLU A 1 -23.12 -15.95 17.00
C GLU A 1 -21.65 -15.60 16.83
N SER A 2 -21.02 -16.12 15.78
CA SER A 2 -19.64 -15.74 15.45
C SER A 2 -19.61 -14.26 15.04
N ARG A 3 -18.66 -13.50 15.58
CA ARG A 3 -18.45 -12.09 15.20
C ARG A 3 -18.21 -12.01 13.68
N LYS A 4 -18.91 -11.12 12.99
CA LYS A 4 -18.64 -10.81 11.59
C LYS A 4 -17.30 -10.10 11.45
N VAL A 5 -16.58 -10.40 10.39
CA VAL A 5 -15.33 -9.70 10.01
C VAL A 5 -15.70 -8.43 9.28
N LYS A 6 -15.25 -7.29 9.78
CA LYS A 6 -15.43 -5.97 9.14
C LYS A 6 -14.31 -5.71 8.15
N LEU A 7 -14.65 -5.57 6.89
CA LEU A 7 -13.69 -5.33 5.81
C LEU A 7 -13.93 -3.95 5.20
N ALA A 8 -12.94 -3.06 5.31
CA ALA A 8 -12.92 -1.83 4.54
C ALA A 8 -12.48 -2.13 3.11
N VAL A 9 -13.21 -1.62 2.12
CA VAL A 9 -12.91 -1.81 0.71
C VAL A 9 -12.55 -0.47 0.08
N ILE A 10 -11.34 -0.37 -0.46
CA ILE A 10 -10.85 0.79 -1.18
C ILE A 10 -10.55 0.33 -2.61
N GLY A 11 -11.50 0.48 -3.52
CA GLY A 11 -11.30 0.14 -4.93
C GLY A 11 -10.21 1.01 -5.57
N GLY A 12 -10.24 2.31 -5.29
CA GLY A 12 -9.24 3.26 -5.77
C GLY A 12 -9.41 3.64 -7.23
N ASP A 13 -8.31 3.65 -7.96
CA ASP A 13 -8.20 4.22 -9.31
C ASP A 13 -7.96 3.16 -10.39
N GLY A 14 -8.14 3.55 -11.66
CA GLY A 14 -7.80 2.73 -12.81
C GLY A 14 -8.45 1.34 -12.76
N ILE A 15 -7.64 0.30 -12.80
CA ILE A 15 -8.08 -1.10 -12.71
C ILE A 15 -8.57 -1.51 -11.30
N GLY A 16 -8.31 -0.69 -10.28
CA GLY A 16 -8.58 -1.01 -8.88
C GLY A 16 -10.00 -1.48 -8.59
N PRO A 17 -11.05 -0.74 -8.99
CA PRO A 17 -12.44 -1.16 -8.77
C PRO A 17 -12.78 -2.50 -9.42
N GLU A 18 -12.29 -2.75 -10.64
CA GLU A 18 -12.53 -4.00 -11.37
C GLU A 18 -11.91 -5.20 -10.66
N VAL A 19 -10.62 -5.13 -10.32
CA VAL A 19 -9.95 -6.25 -9.64
C VAL A 19 -10.47 -6.48 -8.22
N THR A 20 -10.90 -5.42 -7.54
CA THR A 20 -11.51 -5.50 -6.22
C THR A 20 -12.86 -6.22 -6.28
N ALA A 21 -13.68 -5.93 -7.30
CA ALA A 21 -14.95 -6.62 -7.51
C ALA A 21 -14.75 -8.14 -7.71
N GLU A 22 -13.75 -8.54 -8.50
CA GLU A 22 -13.43 -9.95 -8.68
C GLU A 22 -12.89 -10.61 -7.40
N ALA A 23 -12.07 -9.91 -6.62
CA ALA A 23 -11.60 -10.40 -5.33
C ALA A 23 -12.77 -10.63 -4.35
N LEU A 24 -13.74 -9.72 -4.30
CA LEU A 24 -14.94 -9.86 -3.46
C LEU A 24 -15.83 -11.02 -3.89
N LYS A 25 -15.94 -11.33 -5.19
CA LYS A 25 -16.66 -12.53 -5.65
C LYS A 25 -16.05 -13.81 -5.07
N VAL A 26 -14.72 -13.95 -5.13
CA VAL A 26 -14.02 -15.09 -4.56
C VAL A 26 -14.22 -15.14 -3.05
N LEU A 27 -14.03 -14.02 -2.37
CA LEU A 27 -14.17 -13.92 -0.91
C LEU A 27 -15.57 -14.34 -0.46
N ASN A 28 -16.63 -13.84 -1.09
CA ASN A 28 -18.01 -14.17 -0.78
C ASN A 28 -18.40 -15.63 -1.08
N THR A 29 -17.61 -16.30 -1.94
CA THR A 29 -17.81 -17.73 -2.23
C THR A 29 -17.27 -18.62 -1.11
N VAL A 30 -16.17 -18.21 -0.48
CA VAL A 30 -15.48 -19.01 0.54
C VAL A 30 -15.85 -18.60 1.98
N ARG A 31 -16.42 -17.41 2.17
CA ARG A 31 -16.84 -16.88 3.49
C ARG A 31 -18.16 -16.13 3.39
N ASN A 32 -19.01 -16.30 4.39
CA ASN A 32 -20.32 -15.66 4.51
C ASN A 32 -20.45 -14.74 5.74
N ASP A 33 -19.37 -14.57 6.48
CA ASP A 33 -19.30 -13.81 7.73
C ASP A 33 -18.59 -12.46 7.57
N ILE A 34 -18.52 -11.93 6.34
CA ILE A 34 -17.84 -10.67 6.04
C ILE A 34 -18.86 -9.55 5.84
N GLU A 35 -18.61 -8.43 6.50
CA GLU A 35 -19.34 -7.18 6.33
C GLU A 35 -18.39 -6.15 5.70
N THR A 36 -18.76 -5.65 4.51
CA THR A 36 -17.93 -4.72 3.74
C THR A 36 -18.41 -3.29 3.89
N THR A 37 -17.47 -2.35 3.94
CA THR A 37 -17.72 -0.91 3.86
C THR A 37 -16.84 -0.32 2.76
N ASP A 38 -17.47 0.31 1.76
CA ASP A 38 -16.77 0.95 0.65
C ASP A 38 -16.29 2.35 1.01
N TYR A 39 -15.04 2.67 0.60
CA TYR A 39 -14.41 3.98 0.77
C TYR A 39 -14.04 4.56 -0.59
N ASP A 40 -14.53 5.78 -0.86
CA ASP A 40 -14.14 6.56 -2.03
C ASP A 40 -12.83 7.31 -1.75
N LEU A 41 -11.71 6.59 -1.79
CA LEU A 41 -10.37 7.11 -1.59
C LEU A 41 -9.54 6.91 -2.86
N GLY A 42 -8.95 7.99 -3.36
CA GLY A 42 -8.15 7.98 -4.58
C GLY A 42 -8.21 9.28 -5.36
N ALA A 43 -7.85 9.23 -6.64
CA ALA A 43 -7.79 10.37 -7.53
C ALA A 43 -9.14 11.07 -7.71
N ARG A 44 -10.23 10.33 -7.83
CA ARG A 44 -11.56 10.89 -8.03
C ARG A 44 -11.95 11.86 -6.93
N ARG A 45 -11.75 11.48 -5.66
CA ARG A 45 -12.03 12.34 -4.51
C ARG A 45 -11.10 13.55 -4.48
N TYR A 46 -9.81 13.32 -4.72
CA TYR A 46 -8.82 14.39 -4.77
C TYR A 46 -9.14 15.44 -5.84
N LEU A 47 -9.49 15.02 -7.06
CA LEU A 47 -9.85 15.93 -8.14
C LEU A 47 -11.15 16.68 -7.87
N LYS A 48 -12.07 16.07 -7.12
CA LYS A 48 -13.36 16.68 -6.79
C LYS A 48 -13.25 17.78 -5.73
N ASN A 49 -12.47 17.56 -4.67
CA ASN A 49 -12.48 18.44 -3.50
C ASN A 49 -11.10 18.65 -2.85
N GLY A 50 -10.01 18.10 -3.42
CA GLY A 50 -8.65 18.22 -2.89
C GLY A 50 -8.34 17.32 -1.70
N GLU A 51 -9.30 16.51 -1.23
CA GLU A 51 -9.08 15.62 -0.09
C GLU A 51 -8.43 14.30 -0.51
N LEU A 52 -7.51 13.82 0.31
CA LEU A 52 -6.87 12.51 0.17
C LEU A 52 -7.36 11.56 1.27
N LEU A 53 -6.70 11.54 2.39
CA LEU A 53 -7.03 10.71 3.55
C LEU A 53 -7.17 11.63 4.76
N THR A 54 -8.41 11.81 5.23
CA THR A 54 -8.70 12.64 6.41
C THR A 54 -8.49 11.86 7.70
N ASP A 55 -8.43 12.57 8.83
CA ASP A 55 -8.33 11.91 10.13
C ASP A 55 -9.64 11.16 10.48
N ALA A 56 -10.77 11.63 9.96
CA ALA A 56 -12.04 10.92 10.08
C ALA A 56 -12.04 9.59 9.29
N ASP A 57 -11.48 9.59 8.06
CA ASP A 57 -11.28 8.35 7.30
C ASP A 57 -10.40 7.37 8.06
N LEU A 58 -9.28 7.83 8.63
CA LEU A 58 -8.38 6.99 9.42
C LEU A 58 -9.04 6.41 10.66
N ALA A 59 -9.82 7.22 11.38
CA ALA A 59 -10.59 6.76 12.53
C ALA A 59 -11.58 5.67 12.13
N SER A 60 -12.30 5.88 11.03
CA SER A 60 -13.24 4.89 10.49
C SER A 60 -12.55 3.60 10.03
N LEU A 61 -11.42 3.71 9.34
CA LEU A 61 -10.64 2.54 8.89
C LEU A 61 -10.14 1.68 10.05
N ARG A 62 -9.78 2.29 11.19
CA ARG A 62 -9.37 1.58 12.41
C ARG A 62 -10.43 0.69 13.04
N GLU A 63 -11.70 0.94 12.75
CA GLU A 63 -12.82 0.13 13.23
C GLU A 63 -13.00 -1.18 12.45
N HIS A 64 -12.20 -1.39 11.41
CA HIS A 64 -12.23 -2.60 10.57
C HIS A 64 -11.14 -3.58 10.95
N ASP A 65 -11.41 -4.86 10.70
CA ASP A 65 -10.45 -5.94 10.95
C ASP A 65 -9.39 -6.03 9.85
N ALA A 66 -9.74 -5.61 8.62
CA ALA A 66 -8.84 -5.59 7.48
C ALA A 66 -9.24 -4.52 6.45
N ILE A 67 -8.32 -4.19 5.56
CA ILE A 67 -8.51 -3.29 4.42
C ILE A 67 -8.18 -4.07 3.14
N LEU A 68 -9.14 -4.14 2.22
CA LEU A 68 -8.91 -4.60 0.85
C LEU A 68 -8.66 -3.38 -0.03
N LEU A 69 -7.46 -3.26 -0.55
CA LEU A 69 -7.03 -2.16 -1.41
C LEU A 69 -6.87 -2.64 -2.85
N GLY A 70 -7.52 -1.98 -3.79
CA GLY A 70 -7.37 -2.22 -5.21
C GLY A 70 -6.09 -1.60 -5.78
N ALA A 71 -6.22 -0.41 -6.36
CA ALA A 71 -5.07 0.32 -6.91
C ALA A 71 -5.23 1.82 -6.67
N ILE A 72 -4.14 2.51 -6.41
CA ILE A 72 -4.10 3.96 -6.25
C ILE A 72 -3.09 4.52 -7.25
N GLY A 73 -3.54 5.47 -8.07
CA GLY A 73 -2.72 6.17 -9.03
C GLY A 73 -3.53 6.59 -10.25
N ALA A 74 -3.35 7.84 -10.68
CA ALA A 74 -3.97 8.42 -11.86
C ALA A 74 -2.90 9.22 -12.64
N PRO A 75 -1.99 8.55 -13.34
CA PRO A 75 -0.93 9.21 -14.09
C PRO A 75 -1.53 10.10 -15.19
N GLY A 76 -1.08 11.36 -15.20
CA GLY A 76 -1.60 12.40 -16.10
C GLY A 76 -2.69 13.28 -15.50
N ASP A 77 -3.49 12.77 -14.57
CA ASP A 77 -4.57 13.54 -13.93
C ASP A 77 -4.14 14.15 -12.58
N VAL A 78 -3.30 13.44 -11.85
CA VAL A 78 -2.79 13.86 -10.54
C VAL A 78 -1.26 13.91 -10.59
N PRO A 79 -0.62 14.95 -10.04
CA PRO A 79 0.85 15.03 -10.00
C PRO A 79 1.47 13.82 -9.30
N PRO A 80 2.62 13.33 -9.79
CA PRO A 80 3.33 12.20 -9.18
C PRO A 80 3.61 12.43 -7.69
N GLY A 81 3.40 11.39 -6.88
CA GLY A 81 3.68 11.41 -5.44
C GLY A 81 2.56 11.95 -4.56
N VAL A 82 1.55 12.62 -5.11
CA VAL A 82 0.43 13.19 -4.32
C VAL A 82 -0.40 12.07 -3.68
N LEU A 83 -0.89 11.14 -4.48
CA LEU A 83 -1.71 10.02 -4.01
C LEU A 83 -0.87 9.04 -3.16
N GLU A 84 0.34 8.76 -3.59
CA GLU A 84 1.25 7.85 -2.89
C GLU A 84 1.57 8.36 -1.47
N ARG A 85 1.94 9.62 -1.32
CA ARG A 85 2.30 10.21 -0.03
C ARG A 85 1.08 10.53 0.82
N GLY A 86 0.07 11.16 0.22
CA GLY A 86 -1.09 11.65 0.95
C GLY A 86 -2.14 10.60 1.29
N LEU A 87 -2.08 9.42 0.64
CA LEU A 87 -3.01 8.33 0.87
C LEU A 87 -2.28 7.06 1.31
N LEU A 88 -1.48 6.44 0.43
CA LEU A 88 -0.87 5.13 0.73
C LEU A 88 0.12 5.17 1.88
N LEU A 89 1.10 6.09 1.83
CA LEU A 89 2.11 6.21 2.89
C LEU A 89 1.49 6.74 4.19
N LYS A 90 0.59 7.74 4.09
CA LYS A 90 -0.11 8.25 5.26
C LYS A 90 -0.88 7.14 5.98
N MET A 91 -1.61 6.29 5.26
CA MET A 91 -2.34 5.16 5.83
C MET A 91 -1.39 4.14 6.46
N ARG A 92 -0.30 3.79 5.77
CA ARG A 92 0.73 2.86 6.25
C ARG A 92 1.32 3.29 7.59
N PHE A 93 1.72 4.55 7.71
CA PHE A 93 2.31 5.09 8.94
C PHE A 93 1.27 5.24 10.05
N ALA A 94 0.10 5.79 9.74
CA ALA A 94 -0.94 6.02 10.72
C ALA A 94 -1.52 4.74 11.32
N LEU A 95 -1.56 3.65 10.54
CA LEU A 95 -2.01 2.33 10.98
C LEU A 95 -0.86 1.39 11.40
N ASP A 96 0.38 1.89 11.36
CA ASP A 96 1.60 1.15 11.69
C ASP A 96 1.74 -0.19 10.96
N HIS A 97 1.52 -0.17 9.65
CA HIS A 97 1.70 -1.33 8.78
C HIS A 97 3.18 -1.60 8.53
N HIS A 98 3.88 -2.09 9.56
CA HIS A 98 5.33 -2.26 9.57
C HIS A 98 5.82 -3.46 8.75
N VAL A 99 4.97 -4.42 8.47
CA VAL A 99 5.28 -5.57 7.62
C VAL A 99 4.60 -5.45 6.27
N ASN A 100 5.38 -5.52 5.21
CA ASN A 100 4.91 -5.64 3.85
C ASN A 100 5.29 -7.04 3.34
N LEU A 101 4.33 -7.95 3.35
CA LEU A 101 4.52 -9.34 2.94
C LEU A 101 4.38 -9.45 1.42
N ARG A 102 5.43 -9.87 0.73
CA ARG A 102 5.50 -9.90 -0.74
C ARG A 102 5.87 -11.30 -1.25
N PRO A 103 4.86 -12.17 -1.45
CA PRO A 103 5.10 -13.47 -2.05
C PRO A 103 5.48 -13.33 -3.54
N ALA A 104 6.42 -14.12 -4.00
CA ALA A 104 6.81 -14.24 -5.40
C ALA A 104 6.88 -15.71 -5.80
N LYS A 105 6.09 -16.09 -6.80
CA LYS A 105 6.03 -17.45 -7.31
C LYS A 105 5.96 -17.46 -8.83
N LEU A 106 6.80 -18.27 -9.46
CA LEU A 106 6.71 -18.54 -10.88
C LEU A 106 5.82 -19.77 -11.11
N TYR A 107 4.66 -19.53 -11.70
CA TYR A 107 3.74 -20.61 -12.06
C TYR A 107 4.13 -21.21 -13.41
N PRO A 108 3.86 -22.51 -13.67
CA PRO A 108 4.25 -23.20 -14.92
C PRO A 108 3.78 -22.53 -16.21
N THR A 109 2.63 -21.80 -16.12
CA THR A 109 2.03 -21.11 -17.27
C THR A 109 2.46 -19.65 -17.39
N SER A 110 3.29 -19.15 -16.45
CA SER A 110 3.73 -17.76 -16.42
C SER A 110 5.01 -17.58 -17.22
N THR A 111 5.15 -16.44 -17.88
CA THR A 111 6.40 -16.01 -18.51
C THR A 111 7.25 -15.24 -17.51
N SER A 112 8.57 -15.45 -17.58
CA SER A 112 9.54 -14.70 -16.78
C SER A 112 10.42 -13.84 -17.69
N PRO A 113 10.81 -12.63 -17.27
CA PRO A 113 11.82 -11.84 -17.97
C PRO A 113 13.25 -12.38 -17.80
N LEU A 114 13.46 -13.32 -16.87
CA LEU A 114 14.75 -13.97 -16.66
C LEU A 114 14.99 -15.04 -17.73
N ALA A 115 16.21 -15.13 -18.24
CA ALA A 115 16.56 -16.09 -19.29
C ALA A 115 16.44 -17.55 -18.83
N ASN A 116 16.84 -17.85 -17.59
CA ASN A 116 16.77 -19.17 -16.98
C ASN A 116 16.26 -19.03 -15.54
N PRO A 117 14.96 -18.81 -15.33
CA PRO A 117 14.45 -18.47 -14.00
C PRO A 117 14.54 -19.62 -12.98
N GLY A 118 14.57 -20.88 -13.46
CA GLY A 118 14.46 -22.03 -12.56
C GLY A 118 13.15 -22.03 -11.79
N GLU A 119 13.16 -22.63 -10.61
CA GLU A 119 12.04 -22.58 -9.67
C GLU A 119 12.12 -21.30 -8.82
N ILE A 120 11.03 -20.55 -8.77
CA ILE A 120 10.88 -19.36 -7.93
C ILE A 120 9.65 -19.55 -7.05
N ASP A 121 9.87 -19.64 -5.75
CA ASP A 121 8.82 -19.66 -4.72
C ASP A 121 9.43 -19.14 -3.41
N PHE A 122 9.24 -17.86 -3.13
CA PHE A 122 9.75 -17.22 -1.91
C PHE A 122 8.85 -16.07 -1.46
N VAL A 123 9.06 -15.63 -0.23
CA VAL A 123 8.37 -14.47 0.34
C VAL A 123 9.41 -13.46 0.83
N VAL A 124 9.26 -12.21 0.40
CA VAL A 124 10.01 -11.08 0.97
C VAL A 124 9.17 -10.47 2.08
N VAL A 125 9.71 -10.44 3.28
CA VAL A 125 9.14 -9.72 4.43
C VAL A 125 9.85 -8.38 4.53
N ARG A 126 9.18 -7.32 4.09
CA ARG A 126 9.75 -5.98 3.93
C ARG A 126 9.31 -5.08 5.07
N GLU A 127 10.26 -4.37 5.68
CA GLU A 127 9.96 -3.26 6.59
C GLU A 127 9.31 -2.11 5.80
N GLY A 128 8.20 -1.56 6.29
CA GLY A 128 7.37 -0.61 5.56
C GLY A 128 7.33 0.81 6.14
N THR A 129 7.92 1.07 7.32
CA THR A 129 7.75 2.33 8.07
C THR A 129 9.02 3.16 8.25
N GLU A 130 10.17 2.62 7.89
CA GLU A 130 11.49 3.27 8.02
C GLU A 130 12.24 3.28 6.68
N GLY A 131 13.55 3.40 6.73
CA GLY A 131 14.40 3.46 5.55
C GLY A 131 14.27 4.80 4.82
N LEU A 132 14.12 4.75 3.51
CA LEU A 132 13.92 5.95 2.67
C LEU A 132 12.53 6.58 2.87
N TYR A 133 11.58 5.85 3.46
CA TYR A 133 10.24 6.35 3.75
C TYR A 133 10.18 7.35 4.91
N CYS A 134 11.29 7.54 5.65
CA CYS A 134 11.38 8.52 6.72
C CYS A 134 11.26 9.97 6.22
N GLY A 135 11.44 10.20 4.90
CA GLY A 135 11.30 11.51 4.27
C GLY A 135 12.37 12.51 4.70
N ASN A 136 13.54 12.02 5.11
CA ASN A 136 14.65 12.85 5.56
C ASN A 136 15.64 13.08 4.41
N GLY A 137 15.82 14.33 4.02
CA GLY A 137 16.68 14.73 2.92
C GLY A 137 16.32 16.11 2.41
N GLY A 138 16.86 16.47 1.25
CA GLY A 138 16.59 17.76 0.64
C GLY A 138 17.53 18.10 -0.50
N THR A 139 17.31 19.26 -1.09
CA THR A 139 18.11 19.80 -2.19
C THR A 139 18.70 21.16 -1.79
N LEU A 140 19.97 21.37 -2.14
CA LEU A 140 20.66 22.65 -2.02
C LEU A 140 21.07 23.15 -3.41
N ARG A 141 20.99 24.43 -3.64
CA ARG A 141 21.40 25.13 -4.89
C ARG A 141 20.69 24.56 -6.12
N GLU A 142 19.40 24.23 -5.97
CA GLU A 142 18.56 23.65 -7.01
C GLU A 142 18.64 24.44 -8.33
N GLY A 143 18.76 23.71 -9.45
CA GLY A 143 18.87 24.30 -10.79
C GLY A 143 20.22 24.95 -11.11
N THR A 144 21.24 24.78 -10.27
CA THR A 144 22.59 25.29 -10.52
C THR A 144 23.58 24.15 -10.80
N PRO A 145 24.77 24.46 -11.43
CA PRO A 145 25.82 23.43 -11.59
C PRO A 145 26.39 22.88 -10.27
N HIS A 146 26.05 23.46 -9.16
CA HIS A 146 26.48 23.08 -7.82
C HIS A 146 25.33 22.48 -6.98
N GLU A 147 24.30 21.99 -7.65
CA GLU A 147 23.18 21.33 -7.00
C GLU A 147 23.62 20.08 -6.24
N VAL A 148 23.08 19.93 -5.05
CA VAL A 148 23.26 18.74 -4.21
C VAL A 148 21.88 18.25 -3.80
N ALA A 149 21.58 16.99 -4.09
CA ALA A 149 20.38 16.32 -3.59
C ALA A 149 20.78 15.19 -2.62
N SER A 150 20.05 15.04 -1.54
CA SER A 150 20.26 14.01 -0.55
C SER A 150 18.95 13.30 -0.18
N GLU A 151 19.04 12.01 0.03
CA GLU A 151 17.98 11.18 0.59
C GLU A 151 18.59 10.25 1.65
N VAL A 152 18.02 10.26 2.85
CA VAL A 152 18.59 9.56 4.01
C VAL A 152 17.75 8.32 4.31
N SER A 153 18.39 7.16 4.38
CA SER A 153 17.79 5.93 4.88
C SER A 153 18.06 5.79 6.37
N GLN A 154 17.00 5.85 7.18
CA GLN A 154 17.08 5.67 8.62
C GLN A 154 16.47 4.34 9.01
N ASN A 155 17.24 3.52 9.71
CA ASN A 155 16.81 2.21 10.15
C ASN A 155 17.12 2.07 11.65
N THR A 156 16.11 1.76 12.45
CA THR A 156 16.26 1.57 13.88
C THR A 156 16.31 0.09 14.23
N ARG A 157 16.92 -0.21 15.36
CA ARG A 157 16.86 -1.58 15.92
C ARG A 157 15.41 -2.01 16.13
N TYR A 158 14.55 -1.11 16.58
CA TYR A 158 13.13 -1.37 16.79
C TYR A 158 12.43 -1.82 15.50
N GLY A 159 12.58 -1.08 14.39
CA GLY A 159 11.97 -1.41 13.11
C GLY A 159 12.52 -2.71 12.52
N VAL A 160 13.84 -2.90 12.58
CA VAL A 160 14.49 -4.11 12.09
C VAL A 160 14.08 -5.33 12.92
N GLU A 161 14.10 -5.23 14.25
CA GLU A 161 13.80 -6.36 15.14
C GLU A 161 12.37 -6.87 14.93
N ARG A 162 11.36 -5.98 14.85
CA ARG A 162 9.96 -6.40 14.69
C ARG A 162 9.68 -7.03 13.33
N VAL A 163 10.26 -6.53 12.23
CA VAL A 163 10.06 -7.12 10.90
C VAL A 163 10.77 -8.46 10.77
N VAL A 164 11.95 -8.60 11.38
CA VAL A 164 12.69 -9.88 11.42
C VAL A 164 11.94 -10.93 12.24
N ARG A 165 11.38 -10.55 13.40
CA ARG A 165 10.54 -11.48 14.19
C ARG A 165 9.32 -11.98 13.44
N ASP A 166 8.71 -11.13 12.64
CA ASP A 166 7.57 -11.51 11.79
C ASP A 166 7.98 -12.47 10.65
N ALA A 167 9.23 -12.39 10.19
CA ALA A 167 9.74 -13.23 9.12
C ALA A 167 10.02 -14.68 9.56
N PHE A 168 10.24 -14.93 10.85
CA PHE A 168 10.57 -16.24 11.46
C PHE A 168 9.46 -16.75 12.38
#